data_5e6db7ff9a6dbd1d0bf442a3c70e27b5
#
_entry.id   5e6db7ff9a6dbd1d0bf442a3c70e27b5
#
_cell.length_a   1.000
_cell.length_b   1.000
_cell.length_c   1.000
_cell.angle_alpha   90.00
_cell.angle_beta   90.00
_cell.angle_gamma   90.00
#
_symmetry.space_group_name_H-M   'P 1'
#
loop_
_entity.id
_entity.type
_entity.pdbx_description
1 polymer ?
#
loop_
_entity_poly.entity_id
_entity_poly.type
_entity_poly.pdbx_seq_one_letter_code
_entity_poly.pdbx_strand_id
1 'polypeptide(L)'
;MRAVLLGAAFAFAATGAFAGDDIMANYFGNTVVSKSGAGEVHTHYKKGGTLDATMSGMMGSINLTGTWKVDDKGQLCRTYDNPPPMLPIPNPFCTTWDAHKVGDTWTVTVGGQTRTVSLVAGVQ
;
A
#
# COMPACT_ATOMS: atom_id res chain seq x y z
N MET A 1 -1.42 -42.39 7.54
CA MET A 1 -1.53 -41.86 7.39
C MET A 1 -1.62 -41.28 6.86
N ARG A 2 -1.49 -41.20 6.85
CA ARG A 2 -1.55 -40.58 6.30
C ARG A 2 -1.74 -39.67 5.81
N ALA A 3 -1.70 -39.50 5.74
CA ALA A 3 -1.89 -38.52 5.13
C ALA A 3 -2.09 -37.70 5.13
N VAL A 4 -1.91 -37.65 5.22
CA VAL A 4 -2.06 -36.62 5.01
C VAL A 4 -2.12 -35.92 4.85
N LEU A 5 -1.99 -35.97 4.74
CA LEU A 5 -2.00 -35.12 4.42
C LEU A 5 -2.29 -34.51 4.04
N LEU A 6 -2.33 -34.73 4.00
CA LEU A 6 -2.64 -33.94 3.47
C LEU A 6 -2.91 -33.18 3.50
N GLY A 7 -2.88 -33.02 3.57
CA GLY A 7 -3.22 -32.04 3.33
C GLY A 7 -3.09 -31.34 3.47
N ALA A 8 -2.82 -31.17 3.47
CA ALA A 8 -2.72 -30.24 3.42
C ALA A 8 -2.58 -29.56 2.78
N ALA A 9 -2.51 -29.83 2.47
CA ALA A 9 -2.47 -29.22 1.70
C ALA A 9 -3.07 -28.52 1.38
N PHE A 10 -3.29 -28.79 1.56
CA PHE A 10 -3.87 -28.11 1.25
C PHE A 10 -4.24 -27.33 1.44
N ALA A 11 -4.33 -27.80 1.56
CA ALA A 11 -4.98 -26.91 1.52
C ALA A 11 -4.55 -25.64 1.48
N PHE A 12 -4.17 -25.55 1.27
CA PHE A 12 -3.77 -24.45 1.07
C PHE A 12 -3.78 -23.77 -0.09
N ALA A 13 -4.02 -24.14 -0.73
CA ALA A 13 -3.91 -23.62 -2.03
C ALA A 13 -4.53 -22.28 -2.18
N ALA A 14 -5.63 -22.08 -1.58
CA ALA A 14 -6.33 -20.81 -1.62
C ALA A 14 -5.55 -19.69 -0.95
N THR A 15 -4.63 -20.03 -0.07
CA THR A 15 -3.91 -19.01 0.68
C THR A 15 -3.04 -18.13 -0.20
N GLY A 16 -2.48 -18.67 -1.28
CA GLY A 16 -1.67 -17.85 -2.18
C GLY A 16 -2.42 -16.69 -2.77
N ALA A 17 -3.71 -16.86 -3.02
CA ALA A 17 -4.53 -15.79 -3.61
C ALA A 17 -4.74 -14.61 -2.66
N PHE A 18 -4.54 -14.81 -1.37
CA PHE A 18 -4.82 -13.80 -0.35
C PHE A 18 -3.57 -13.31 0.36
N ALA A 19 -2.39 -13.59 -0.19
CA ALA A 19 -1.15 -13.15 0.42
C ALA A 19 -1.09 -11.62 0.55
N GLY A 20 -1.65 -10.91 -0.41
CA GLY A 20 -1.71 -9.46 -0.36
C GLY A 20 -2.57 -8.95 0.79
N ASP A 21 -3.67 -9.63 1.07
CA ASP A 21 -4.53 -9.24 2.18
C ASP A 21 -3.84 -9.43 3.51
N ASP A 22 -3.01 -10.47 3.67
CA ASP A 22 -2.26 -10.69 4.91
C ASP A 22 -1.29 -9.53 5.16
N ILE A 23 -0.56 -9.11 4.14
CA ILE A 23 0.37 -8.00 4.25
C ILE A 23 -0.38 -6.71 4.52
N MET A 24 -1.53 -6.54 3.92
CA MET A 24 -2.28 -5.29 3.97
C MET A 24 -3.29 -5.20 5.11
N ALA A 25 -3.44 -6.28 5.90
CA ALA A 25 -4.52 -6.35 6.88
C ALA A 25 -4.56 -5.15 7.84
N ASN A 26 -3.41 -4.71 8.32
CA ASN A 26 -3.35 -3.60 9.27
C ASN A 26 -3.52 -2.23 8.62
N TYR A 27 -3.48 -2.17 7.29
CA TYR A 27 -3.64 -0.91 6.57
C TYR A 27 -5.12 -0.58 6.34
N PHE A 28 -5.98 -1.59 6.29
CA PHE A 28 -7.41 -1.36 6.06
C PHE A 28 -8.01 -0.59 7.23
N GLY A 29 -8.75 0.48 6.92
CA GLY A 29 -9.37 1.31 7.93
C GLY A 29 -8.42 2.28 8.64
N ASN A 30 -7.17 2.30 8.24
CA ASN A 30 -6.14 3.18 8.82
C ASN A 30 -5.54 4.05 7.73
N THR A 31 -4.64 4.94 8.08
CA THR A 31 -4.05 5.88 7.12
C THR A 31 -2.55 5.70 7.06
N VAL A 32 -2.03 5.57 5.84
CA VAL A 32 -0.59 5.62 5.59
C VAL A 32 -0.23 7.07 5.35
N VAL A 33 0.61 7.62 6.23
CA VAL A 33 1.07 9.00 6.12
C VAL A 33 2.51 8.98 5.66
N SER A 34 2.77 9.56 4.50
CA SER A 34 4.11 9.62 3.90
C SER A 34 4.53 11.08 3.83
N LYS A 35 5.68 11.40 4.43
CA LYS A 35 6.18 12.77 4.51
C LYS A 35 7.54 12.87 3.83
N SER A 36 7.72 13.95 3.09
CA SER A 36 9.01 14.31 2.50
C SER A 36 9.12 15.84 2.51
N GLY A 37 10.27 16.36 2.08
CA GLY A 37 10.43 17.80 1.96
C GLY A 37 9.44 18.45 1.00
N ALA A 38 8.89 17.68 0.08
CA ALA A 38 7.95 18.20 -0.90
C ALA A 38 6.49 18.22 -0.41
N GLY A 39 6.20 17.57 0.71
CA GLY A 39 4.85 17.55 1.24
C GLY A 39 4.49 16.24 1.89
N GLU A 40 3.19 16.02 2.02
CA GLU A 40 2.63 14.92 2.78
C GLU A 40 1.57 14.21 1.95
N VAL A 41 1.54 12.88 2.02
CA VAL A 41 0.53 12.08 1.34
C VAL A 41 -0.17 11.20 2.36
N HIS A 42 -1.50 11.25 2.37
CA HIS A 42 -2.34 10.39 3.19
C HIS A 42 -3.03 9.40 2.27
N THR A 43 -2.77 8.12 2.46
CA THR A 43 -3.34 7.08 1.60
C THR A 43 -4.19 6.12 2.42
N HIS A 44 -5.35 5.79 1.88
CA HIS A 44 -6.27 4.81 2.45
C HIS A 44 -6.35 3.62 1.49
N TYR A 45 -5.82 2.48 1.93
CA TYR A 45 -5.93 1.24 1.17
C TYR A 45 -7.17 0.51 1.66
N LYS A 46 -8.03 0.13 0.74
CA LYS A 46 -9.31 -0.49 1.08
C LYS A 46 -9.29 -1.96 0.70
N LYS A 47 -9.90 -2.75 1.54
CA LYS A 47 -10.12 -4.15 1.22
C LYS A 47 -10.92 -4.21 -0.08
N GLY A 48 -10.53 -5.07 -1.00
CA GLY A 48 -11.16 -5.12 -2.31
C GLY A 48 -10.33 -4.51 -3.42
N GLY A 49 -9.23 -3.82 -3.07
CA GLY A 49 -8.26 -3.40 -4.07
C GLY A 49 -8.39 -1.96 -4.53
N THR A 50 -9.15 -1.12 -3.86
CA THR A 50 -9.22 0.31 -4.18
C THR A 50 -8.41 1.12 -3.19
N LEU A 51 -8.05 2.33 -3.60
CA LEU A 51 -7.36 3.27 -2.73
C LEU A 51 -7.80 4.69 -3.03
N ASP A 52 -7.64 5.55 -2.05
CA ASP A 52 -7.67 6.99 -2.28
C ASP A 52 -6.49 7.62 -1.55
N ALA A 53 -6.06 8.76 -2.03
CA ALA A 53 -4.92 9.47 -1.46
C ALA A 53 -5.14 10.97 -1.57
N THR A 54 -4.63 11.70 -0.58
CA THR A 54 -4.60 13.15 -0.61
C THR A 54 -3.14 13.57 -0.51
N MET A 55 -2.68 14.31 -1.51
CA MET A 55 -1.34 14.87 -1.53
C MET A 55 -1.44 16.34 -1.15
N SER A 56 -0.70 16.75 -0.14
CA SER A 56 -0.68 18.14 0.33
C SER A 56 0.73 18.68 0.26
N GLY A 57 0.87 19.91 -0.19
CA GLY A 57 2.17 20.56 -0.30
C GLY A 57 2.01 22.05 -0.53
N MET A 58 3.08 22.68 -0.99
CA MET A 58 3.10 24.13 -1.21
C MET A 58 2.06 24.57 -2.23
N MET A 59 1.64 23.70 -3.13
CA MET A 59 0.69 24.03 -4.17
C MET A 59 -0.74 23.66 -3.83
N GLY A 60 -1.00 23.30 -2.58
CA GLY A 60 -2.35 22.93 -2.14
C GLY A 60 -2.52 21.44 -2.01
N SER A 61 -3.77 20.99 -2.14
CA SER A 61 -4.11 19.57 -1.96
C SER A 61 -4.68 19.00 -3.24
N ILE A 62 -4.31 17.75 -3.53
CA ILE A 62 -4.78 17.00 -4.68
C ILE A 62 -5.30 15.66 -4.18
N ASN A 63 -6.49 15.28 -4.62
CA ASN A 63 -7.09 13.99 -4.29
C ASN A 63 -6.89 13.03 -5.46
N LEU A 64 -6.44 11.82 -5.14
CA LEU A 64 -6.23 10.76 -6.11
C LEU A 64 -7.05 9.55 -5.72
N THR A 65 -7.51 8.81 -6.72
CA THR A 65 -8.15 7.51 -6.53
C THR A 65 -7.46 6.49 -7.42
N GLY A 66 -7.62 5.23 -7.09
CA GLY A 66 -7.02 4.18 -7.89
C GLY A 66 -7.26 2.80 -7.33
N THR A 67 -6.42 1.89 -7.77
CA THR A 67 -6.44 0.50 -7.33
C THR A 67 -5.07 0.08 -6.84
N TRP A 68 -5.03 -0.96 -6.03
CA TRP A 68 -3.78 -1.52 -5.55
C TRP A 68 -3.83 -3.04 -5.63
N LYS A 69 -2.66 -3.63 -5.68
CA LYS A 69 -2.49 -5.07 -5.53
C LYS A 69 -1.08 -5.35 -5.04
N VAL A 70 -0.89 -6.49 -4.40
CA VAL A 70 0.43 -6.98 -4.03
C VAL A 70 0.77 -8.10 -5.01
N ASP A 71 1.90 -7.97 -5.68
CA ASP A 71 2.32 -8.96 -6.66
C ASP A 71 3.04 -10.15 -5.99
N ASP A 72 3.45 -11.11 -6.79
CA ASP A 72 4.10 -12.32 -6.28
C ASP A 72 5.52 -12.07 -5.76
N LYS A 73 6.06 -10.88 -5.98
CA LYS A 73 7.38 -10.49 -5.46
C LYS A 73 7.27 -9.69 -4.17
N GLY A 74 6.07 -9.52 -3.63
CA GLY A 74 5.86 -8.73 -2.43
C GLY A 74 5.87 -7.24 -2.65
N GLN A 75 5.67 -6.80 -3.88
CA GLN A 75 5.59 -5.39 -4.18
C GLN A 75 4.14 -4.92 -4.16
N LEU A 76 3.91 -3.78 -3.55
CA LEU A 76 2.63 -3.10 -3.61
C LEU A 76 2.61 -2.25 -4.86
N CYS A 77 1.69 -2.55 -5.76
CA CYS A 77 1.54 -1.84 -7.02
C CYS A 77 0.25 -1.03 -6.99
N ARG A 78 0.37 0.24 -7.34
CA ARG A 78 -0.76 1.18 -7.34
C ARG A 78 -0.96 1.70 -8.74
N THR A 79 -2.21 1.73 -9.17
CA THR A 79 -2.59 2.32 -10.45
C THR A 79 -3.56 3.45 -10.16
N TYR A 80 -3.16 4.67 -10.48
CA TYR A 80 -3.97 5.85 -10.22
C TYR A 80 -4.84 6.15 -11.44
N ASP A 81 -6.09 6.55 -11.20
CA ASP A 81 -7.06 6.76 -12.27
C ASP A 81 -6.73 7.99 -13.09
N ASN A 82 -6.37 9.09 -12.44
CA ASN A 82 -6.11 10.36 -13.11
C ASN A 82 -4.92 11.06 -12.47
N PRO A 83 -3.70 10.56 -12.67
CA PRO A 83 -2.54 11.23 -12.09
C PRO A 83 -2.38 12.62 -12.70
N PRO A 84 -2.09 13.65 -11.88
CA PRO A 84 -1.93 15.00 -12.40
C PRO A 84 -0.75 15.07 -13.38
N PRO A 85 -0.91 15.80 -14.49
CA PRO A 85 0.18 15.91 -15.46
C PRO A 85 1.46 16.52 -14.89
N MET A 86 1.33 17.35 -13.88
CA MET A 86 2.46 18.02 -13.22
C MET A 86 3.27 17.10 -12.31
N LEU A 87 2.72 15.96 -11.95
CA LEU A 87 3.37 15.00 -11.07
C LEU A 87 3.67 13.75 -11.87
N PRO A 88 4.93 13.50 -12.19
CA PRO A 88 5.28 12.31 -12.98
C PRO A 88 5.22 11.06 -12.10
N ILE A 89 4.04 10.58 -11.83
CA ILE A 89 3.83 9.35 -11.08
C ILE A 89 3.86 8.19 -12.05
N PRO A 90 4.78 7.23 -11.89
CA PRO A 90 4.74 6.02 -12.71
C PRO A 90 3.39 5.32 -12.52
N ASN A 91 2.89 4.72 -13.60
CA ASN A 91 1.59 4.07 -13.55
C ASN A 91 1.64 2.74 -14.30
N PRO A 92 1.73 1.61 -13.61
CA PRO A 92 1.61 1.44 -12.16
C PRO A 92 2.87 1.84 -11.39
N PHE A 93 2.66 2.22 -10.15
CA PHE A 93 3.74 2.58 -9.24
C PHE A 93 3.92 1.47 -8.22
N CYS A 94 5.00 0.72 -8.34
CA CYS A 94 5.26 -0.46 -7.50
C CYS A 94 6.44 -0.22 -6.57
N THR A 95 6.27 -0.56 -5.31
CA THR A 95 7.35 -0.47 -4.31
C THR A 95 7.34 -1.72 -3.44
N THR A 96 8.52 -2.06 -2.93
CA THR A 96 8.62 -3.11 -1.92
C THR A 96 7.76 -2.74 -0.72
N TRP A 97 7.03 -3.69 -0.18
CA TRP A 97 6.07 -3.40 0.88
C TRP A 97 6.11 -4.48 1.93
N ASP A 98 6.01 -4.06 3.18
CA ASP A 98 6.02 -4.97 4.32
C ASP A 98 4.78 -4.74 5.18
N ALA A 99 4.45 -5.73 5.98
CA ALA A 99 3.40 -5.59 6.96
C ALA A 99 3.89 -4.68 8.08
N HIS A 100 3.08 -3.72 8.44
CA HIS A 100 3.32 -2.83 9.58
C HIS A 100 2.07 -2.78 10.43
N LYS A 101 2.17 -2.21 11.61
CA LYS A 101 1.03 -2.03 12.50
C LYS A 101 0.90 -0.57 12.89
N VAL A 102 -0.27 -0.22 13.38
CA VAL A 102 -0.56 1.14 13.82
C VAL A 102 0.47 1.56 14.86
N GLY A 103 1.04 2.73 14.65
CA GLY A 103 2.11 3.26 15.48
C GLY A 103 3.50 3.07 14.91
N ASP A 104 3.66 2.21 13.90
CA ASP A 104 4.96 2.02 13.26
C ASP A 104 5.32 3.23 12.40
N THR A 105 6.61 3.54 12.38
CA THR A 105 7.18 4.55 11.50
C THR A 105 8.44 3.96 10.86
N TRP A 106 8.57 4.14 9.57
CA TRP A 106 9.71 3.62 8.82
C TRP A 106 10.08 4.59 7.69
N THR A 107 11.17 4.32 7.02
CA THR A 107 11.59 5.13 5.89
C THR A 107 11.60 4.29 4.63
N VAL A 108 11.28 4.94 3.51
CA VAL A 108 11.43 4.35 2.18
C VAL A 108 12.17 5.33 1.29
N THR A 109 12.93 4.79 0.35
CA THR A 109 13.61 5.61 -0.64
C THR A 109 13.04 5.28 -2.00
N VAL A 110 12.51 6.29 -2.66
CA VAL A 110 11.90 6.16 -3.99
C VAL A 110 12.48 7.25 -4.87
N GLY A 111 13.07 6.85 -5.98
CA GLY A 111 13.63 7.80 -6.93
C GLY A 111 14.69 8.71 -6.33
N GLY A 112 15.48 8.21 -5.40
CA GLY A 112 16.51 9.00 -4.74
C GLY A 112 16.02 9.89 -3.61
N GLN A 113 14.71 9.89 -3.35
CA GLN A 113 14.15 10.64 -2.23
C GLN A 113 13.80 9.72 -1.08
N THR A 114 14.14 10.13 0.13
CA THR A 114 13.77 9.41 1.35
C THR A 114 12.50 10.01 1.91
N ARG A 115 11.55 9.15 2.22
CA ARG A 115 10.27 9.53 2.81
C ARG A 115 10.12 8.83 4.15
N THR A 116 9.52 9.52 5.09
CA THR A 116 9.15 8.94 6.38
C THR A 116 7.69 8.52 6.30
N VAL A 117 7.43 7.26 6.60
CA VAL A 117 6.09 6.68 6.47
C VAL A 117 5.63 6.21 7.82
N SER A 118 4.38 6.47 8.14
CA SER A 118 3.76 6.05 9.40
C SER A 118 2.41 5.42 9.12
N LEU A 119 2.02 4.46 9.96
CA LEU A 119 0.66 3.92 9.92
C LEU A 119 -0.11 4.48 11.11
N VAL A 120 -1.13 5.27 10.82
CA VAL A 120 -1.90 6.02 11.79
C VAL A 120 -3.30 5.44 11.90
N ALA A 121 -3.82 5.33 13.11
CA ALA A 121 -5.15 4.77 13.34
C ALA A 121 -6.24 5.62 12.71
N GLY A 122 -7.23 4.94 12.14
CA GLY A 122 -8.41 5.57 11.59
C GLY A 122 -8.17 6.22 10.23
N VAL A 123 -9.21 6.77 9.66
CA VAL A 123 -9.17 7.47 8.39
C VAL A 123 -8.92 8.95 8.67
N GLN A 124 -7.77 9.43 8.25
CA GLN A 124 -7.34 10.80 8.52
C GLN A 124 -7.50 11.70 7.31
#